data_4ad09b56b1bb353137f5932ebb94cd98
#
_entry.id   4ad09b56b1bb353137f5932ebb94cd98
#
_cell.length_a   1.000
_cell.length_b   1.000
_cell.length_c   1.000
_cell.angle_alpha   90.00
_cell.angle_beta   90.00
_cell.angle_gamma   90.00
#
_symmetry.space_group_name_H-M   'P 1'
#
loop_
_entity.id
_entity.type
_entity.pdbx_description
1 polymer ?
#
loop_
_entity_poly.entity_id
_entity_poly.type
_entity_poly.pdbx_seq_one_letter_code
_entity_poly.pdbx_strand_id
1 'polypeptide(L)'
;MTPTITAAAGFLLAVLWFDLMFDVQVLRYRRSPEVPGSVLDSISAYYRRVTTTASPMGRLVALSMLVLLAALATQAARGDVPAWVSAVSLSAAALAIGLAVGRVFGAARRLGSRLDPPDVRSALARRIFRDHLICLSAMVVLLAVQLAQA
;
A
#
# COMPACT_ATOMS: atom_id res chain seq x y z
N MET A 1 -10.87 20.69 4.13
CA MET A 1 -9.77 19.70 3.99
C MET A 1 -10.25 18.30 3.60
N THR A 2 -11.43 17.89 4.03
CA THR A 2 -12.01 16.55 3.75
C THR A 2 -11.94 16.09 2.27
N PRO A 3 -12.29 16.93 1.25
CA PRO A 3 -12.19 16.49 -0.15
C PRO A 3 -10.78 16.10 -0.60
N THR A 4 -9.76 16.84 -0.15
CA THR A 4 -8.35 16.54 -0.48
C THR A 4 -7.90 15.22 0.17
N ILE A 5 -8.26 15.00 1.43
CA ILE A 5 -7.96 13.76 2.16
C ILE A 5 -8.64 12.58 1.47
N THR A 6 -9.94 12.72 1.17
CA THR A 6 -10.72 11.66 0.51
C THR A 6 -10.17 11.32 -0.88
N ALA A 7 -9.82 12.33 -1.68
CA ALA A 7 -9.24 12.11 -3.01
C ALA A 7 -7.88 11.40 -2.95
N ALA A 8 -6.97 11.87 -2.08
CA ALA A 8 -5.64 11.27 -1.93
C ALA A 8 -5.72 9.84 -1.37
N ALA A 9 -6.53 9.61 -0.33
CA ALA A 9 -6.73 8.30 0.26
C ALA A 9 -7.43 7.34 -0.73
N GLY A 10 -8.44 7.81 -1.48
CA GLY A 10 -9.11 7.03 -2.52
C GLY A 10 -8.18 6.62 -3.65
N PHE A 11 -7.30 7.50 -4.09
CA PHE A 11 -6.27 7.16 -5.08
C PHE A 11 -5.31 6.08 -4.55
N LEU A 12 -4.81 6.23 -3.32
CA LEU A 12 -3.93 5.23 -2.71
C LEU A 12 -4.64 3.89 -2.49
N LEU A 13 -5.93 3.91 -2.15
CA LEU A 13 -6.75 2.70 -2.05
C LEU A 13 -6.89 1.99 -3.39
N ALA A 14 -7.11 2.73 -4.48
CA ALA A 14 -7.16 2.17 -5.82
C ALA A 14 -5.82 1.53 -6.23
N VAL A 15 -4.70 2.17 -5.94
CA VAL A 15 -3.37 1.60 -6.19
C VAL A 15 -3.17 0.28 -5.42
N LEU A 16 -3.50 0.26 -4.11
CA LEU A 16 -3.43 -0.95 -3.28
C LEU A 16 -4.34 -2.07 -3.81
N TRP A 17 -5.50 -1.72 -4.35
CA TRP A 17 -6.38 -2.70 -4.98
C TRP A 17 -5.74 -3.35 -6.21
N PHE A 18 -5.09 -2.55 -7.06
CA PHE A 18 -4.35 -3.08 -8.21
C PHE A 18 -3.18 -3.97 -7.79
N ASP A 19 -2.40 -3.57 -6.79
CA ASP A 19 -1.32 -4.40 -6.25
C ASP A 19 -1.87 -5.74 -5.76
N LEU A 20 -2.97 -5.73 -5.00
CA LEU A 20 -3.60 -6.93 -4.46
C LEU A 20 -4.17 -7.85 -5.53
N MET A 21 -4.59 -7.35 -6.70
CA MET A 21 -5.02 -8.22 -7.82
C MET A 21 -3.91 -9.16 -8.28
N PHE A 22 -2.64 -8.75 -8.16
CA PHE A 22 -1.50 -9.62 -8.45
C PHE A 22 -1.09 -10.44 -7.23
N ASP A 23 -1.05 -9.83 -6.06
CA ASP A 23 -0.58 -10.48 -4.83
C ASP A 23 -1.50 -11.60 -4.35
N VAL A 24 -2.80 -11.51 -4.59
CA VAL A 24 -3.80 -12.51 -4.16
C VAL A 24 -3.51 -13.92 -4.69
N GLN A 25 -2.72 -14.03 -5.77
CA GLN A 25 -2.31 -15.32 -6.33
C GLN A 25 -1.59 -16.21 -5.32
N VAL A 26 -0.89 -15.61 -4.34
CA VAL A 26 -0.19 -16.38 -3.29
C VAL A 26 -1.13 -17.13 -2.33
N LEU A 27 -2.39 -16.69 -2.20
CA LEU A 27 -3.36 -17.29 -1.27
C LEU A 27 -3.65 -18.76 -1.57
N ARG A 28 -3.68 -19.12 -2.86
CA ARG A 28 -3.91 -20.51 -3.28
C ARG A 28 -2.82 -21.44 -2.76
N TYR A 29 -1.62 -20.91 -2.53
CA TYR A 29 -0.42 -21.64 -2.12
C TYR A 29 0.00 -21.35 -0.67
N ARG A 30 -0.91 -20.85 0.17
CA ARG A 30 -0.60 -20.46 1.55
C ARG A 30 -0.08 -21.58 2.43
N ARG A 31 -0.43 -22.85 2.11
CA ARG A 31 -0.02 -24.04 2.83
C ARG A 31 1.14 -24.79 2.17
N SER A 32 1.54 -24.39 0.97
CA SER A 32 2.67 -24.99 0.26
C SER A 32 3.98 -24.37 0.77
N PRO A 33 5.09 -25.13 0.83
CA PRO A 33 6.39 -24.56 1.20
C PRO A 33 6.81 -23.46 0.22
N GLU A 34 6.59 -23.66 -1.07
CA GLU A 34 6.91 -22.72 -2.14
C GLU A 34 5.69 -22.40 -3.00
N VAL A 35 5.71 -21.18 -3.57
CA VAL A 35 4.76 -20.74 -4.58
C VAL A 35 5.29 -21.17 -5.95
N PRO A 36 4.45 -21.73 -6.86
CA PRO A 36 4.89 -22.16 -8.19
C PRO A 36 5.60 -21.05 -8.97
N GLY A 37 6.63 -21.41 -9.74
CA GLY A 37 7.45 -20.47 -10.49
C GLY A 37 6.64 -19.56 -11.43
N SER A 38 5.62 -20.10 -12.10
CA SER A 38 4.75 -19.33 -13.00
C SER A 38 4.00 -18.22 -12.27
N VAL A 39 3.56 -18.45 -11.03
CA VAL A 39 2.91 -17.43 -10.18
C VAL A 39 3.92 -16.39 -9.72
N LEU A 40 5.10 -16.84 -9.25
CA LEU A 40 6.19 -15.94 -8.87
C LEU A 40 6.64 -15.06 -10.05
N ASP A 41 6.66 -15.60 -11.24
CA ASP A 41 7.04 -14.85 -12.45
C ASP A 41 5.99 -13.82 -12.85
N SER A 42 4.70 -14.14 -12.70
CA SER A 42 3.61 -13.18 -12.88
C SER A 42 3.74 -12.00 -11.93
N ILE A 43 3.86 -12.27 -10.63
CA ILE A 43 3.98 -11.23 -9.60
C ILE A 43 5.28 -10.41 -9.78
N SER A 44 6.40 -11.08 -10.05
CA SER A 44 7.68 -10.40 -10.28
C SER A 44 7.68 -9.52 -11.54
N ALA A 45 6.99 -9.93 -12.61
CA ALA A 45 6.86 -9.13 -13.81
C ALA A 45 6.08 -7.83 -13.52
N TYR A 46 5.01 -7.91 -12.74
CA TYR A 46 4.25 -6.76 -12.30
C TYR A 46 5.15 -5.80 -11.49
N TYR A 47 5.80 -6.29 -10.43
CA TYR A 47 6.65 -5.44 -9.58
C TYR A 47 7.84 -4.85 -10.32
N ARG A 48 8.46 -5.60 -11.23
CA ARG A 48 9.49 -5.06 -12.11
C ARG A 48 8.96 -3.86 -12.90
N ARG A 49 7.75 -3.97 -13.48
CA ARG A 49 7.16 -2.88 -14.26
C ARG A 49 6.89 -1.65 -13.39
N VAL A 50 6.23 -1.80 -12.25
CA VAL A 50 5.85 -0.66 -11.40
C VAL A 50 7.03 -0.01 -10.70
N THR A 51 8.11 -0.75 -10.43
CA THR A 51 9.30 -0.20 -9.77
C THR A 51 10.37 0.34 -10.70
N THR A 52 10.31 0.04 -12.02
CA THR A 52 11.33 0.46 -13.00
C THR A 52 10.75 1.28 -14.13
N THR A 53 9.82 0.73 -14.93
CA THR A 53 9.36 1.33 -16.19
C THR A 53 8.14 2.25 -16.02
N ALA A 54 7.31 2.05 -14.99
CA ALA A 54 6.15 2.89 -14.69
C ALA A 54 6.52 4.08 -13.76
N SER A 55 7.62 4.75 -14.05
CA SER A 55 8.16 5.87 -13.25
C SER A 55 7.13 6.96 -12.89
N PRO A 56 6.20 7.40 -13.76
CA PRO A 56 5.19 8.38 -13.38
C PRO A 56 4.29 7.91 -12.23
N MET A 57 3.91 6.63 -12.21
CA MET A 57 3.03 6.06 -11.17
C MET A 57 3.68 6.13 -9.78
N GLY A 58 4.96 5.74 -9.66
CA GLY A 58 5.66 5.81 -8.38
C GLY A 58 5.74 7.24 -7.83
N ARG A 59 5.93 8.24 -8.70
CA ARG A 59 5.92 9.66 -8.31
C ARG A 59 4.53 10.13 -7.88
N LEU A 60 3.47 9.70 -8.58
CA LEU A 60 2.08 10.02 -8.21
C LEU A 60 1.71 9.41 -6.85
N VAL A 61 2.10 8.17 -6.61
CA VAL A 61 1.91 7.50 -5.30
C VAL A 61 2.62 8.28 -4.19
N ALA A 62 3.90 8.62 -4.37
CA ALA A 62 4.67 9.39 -3.40
C ALA A 62 4.05 10.78 -3.15
N LEU A 63 3.64 11.48 -4.21
CA LEU A 63 2.96 12.77 -4.10
C LEU A 63 1.64 12.64 -3.34
N SER A 64 0.84 11.62 -3.64
CA SER A 64 -0.43 11.39 -2.95
C SER A 64 -0.24 11.07 -1.47
N MET A 65 0.82 10.34 -1.10
CA MET A 65 1.18 10.10 0.31
C MET A 65 1.53 11.42 1.02
N LEU A 66 2.32 12.29 0.38
CA LEU A 66 2.69 13.59 0.93
C LEU A 66 1.48 14.51 1.09
N VAL A 67 0.63 14.59 0.06
CA VAL A 67 -0.62 15.38 0.08
C VAL A 67 -1.54 14.89 1.19
N LEU A 68 -1.71 13.58 1.34
CA LEU A 68 -2.53 12.99 2.40
C LEU A 68 -2.02 13.38 3.79
N LEU A 69 -0.72 13.20 4.05
CA LEU A 69 -0.13 13.54 5.35
C LEU A 69 -0.23 15.05 5.64
N ALA A 70 0.07 15.91 4.67
CA ALA A 70 -0.02 17.36 4.82
C ALA A 70 -1.48 17.79 5.10
N ALA A 71 -2.45 17.22 4.39
CA ALA A 71 -3.86 17.55 4.58
C ALA A 71 -4.36 17.09 5.96
N LEU A 72 -3.98 15.88 6.42
CA LEU A 72 -4.34 15.38 7.76
C LEU A 72 -3.69 16.21 8.86
N ALA A 73 -2.41 16.57 8.72
CA ALA A 73 -1.72 17.41 9.69
C ALA A 73 -2.37 18.82 9.78
N THR A 74 -2.73 19.39 8.64
CA THR A 74 -3.42 20.69 8.59
C THR A 74 -4.81 20.62 9.21
N GLN A 75 -5.58 19.56 8.93
CA GLN A 75 -6.90 19.34 9.52
C GLN A 75 -6.80 19.23 11.05
N ALA A 76 -5.82 18.46 11.55
CA ALA A 76 -5.58 18.32 12.98
C ALA A 76 -5.16 19.64 13.64
N ALA A 77 -4.26 20.40 13.01
CA ALA A 77 -3.78 21.67 13.53
C ALA A 77 -4.88 22.76 13.60
N ARG A 78 -5.86 22.70 12.69
CA ARG A 78 -7.01 23.63 12.68
C ARG A 78 -8.12 23.22 13.62
N GLY A 79 -8.14 21.99 14.11
CA GLY A 79 -9.25 21.45 14.89
C GLY A 79 -10.55 21.32 14.09
N ASP A 80 -10.45 21.11 12.77
CA ASP A 80 -11.61 21.00 11.86
C ASP A 80 -12.50 19.80 12.15
N VAL A 81 -11.98 18.81 12.88
CA VAL A 81 -12.69 17.58 13.29
C VAL A 81 -12.35 17.20 14.72
N PRO A 82 -13.17 16.34 15.38
CA PRO A 82 -12.85 15.84 16.72
C PRO A 82 -11.44 15.22 16.81
N ALA A 83 -10.76 15.40 17.94
CA ALA A 83 -9.39 14.95 18.13
C ALA A 83 -9.17 13.45 17.85
N TRP A 84 -10.16 12.61 18.21
CA TRP A 84 -10.10 11.16 17.95
C TRP A 84 -10.10 10.83 16.44
N VAL A 85 -10.83 11.61 15.62
CA VAL A 85 -10.83 11.47 14.14
C VAL A 85 -9.44 11.75 13.57
N SER A 86 -8.82 12.85 14.01
CA SER A 86 -7.45 13.18 13.63
C SER A 86 -6.48 12.11 14.07
N ALA A 87 -6.58 11.63 15.32
CA ALA A 87 -5.69 10.59 15.85
C ALA A 87 -5.80 9.26 15.06
N VAL A 88 -7.03 8.78 14.81
CA VAL A 88 -7.24 7.55 14.04
C VAL A 88 -6.74 7.71 12.60
N SER A 89 -7.08 8.82 11.94
CA SER A 89 -6.68 9.05 10.55
C SER A 89 -5.16 9.18 10.38
N LEU A 90 -4.49 9.93 11.27
CA LEU A 90 -3.04 10.05 11.25
C LEU A 90 -2.34 8.71 11.55
N SER A 91 -2.84 7.96 12.53
CA SER A 91 -2.30 6.63 12.86
C SER A 91 -2.44 5.65 11.70
N ALA A 92 -3.61 5.61 11.05
CA ALA A 92 -3.86 4.76 9.90
C ALA A 92 -2.96 5.14 8.70
N ALA A 93 -2.83 6.44 8.40
CA ALA A 93 -1.95 6.92 7.35
C ALA A 93 -0.47 6.60 7.66
N ALA A 94 -0.02 6.86 8.88
CA ALA A 94 1.35 6.57 9.31
C ALA A 94 1.68 5.07 9.23
N LEU A 95 0.75 4.20 9.64
CA LEU A 95 0.91 2.75 9.51
C LEU A 95 1.05 2.33 8.04
N ALA A 96 0.11 2.74 7.18
CA ALA A 96 0.11 2.34 5.78
C ALA A 96 1.35 2.87 5.03
N ILE A 97 1.68 4.16 5.19
CA ILE A 97 2.83 4.78 4.53
C ILE A 97 4.14 4.23 5.12
N GLY A 98 4.22 4.04 6.43
CA GLY A 98 5.38 3.46 7.09
C GLY A 98 5.68 2.03 6.62
N LEU A 99 4.66 1.18 6.45
CA LEU A 99 4.81 -0.15 5.85
C LEU A 99 5.22 -0.07 4.38
N ALA A 100 4.59 0.80 3.58
CA ALA A 100 4.92 0.96 2.17
C ALA A 100 6.38 1.35 1.97
N VAL A 101 6.85 2.41 2.66
CA VAL A 101 8.21 2.94 2.52
C VAL A 101 9.25 2.03 3.18
N GLY A 102 8.98 1.57 4.39
CA GLY A 102 9.95 0.80 5.18
C GLY A 102 10.10 -0.65 4.76
N ARG A 103 9.09 -1.24 4.12
CA ARG A 103 9.06 -2.68 3.86
C ARG A 103 8.66 -3.05 2.43
N VAL A 104 7.53 -2.52 1.95
CA VAL A 104 6.94 -2.99 0.68
C VAL A 104 7.80 -2.59 -0.50
N PHE A 105 8.23 -1.33 -0.60
CA PHE A 105 9.03 -0.86 -1.75
C PHE A 105 10.34 -1.63 -1.91
N GLY A 106 11.05 -1.91 -0.81
CA GLY A 106 12.28 -2.70 -0.84
C GLY A 106 12.02 -4.16 -1.28
N ALA A 107 10.99 -4.78 -0.71
CA ALA A 107 10.60 -6.15 -1.03
C ALA A 107 10.10 -6.28 -2.49
N ALA A 108 9.31 -5.33 -2.97
CA ALA A 108 8.80 -5.28 -4.35
C ALA A 108 9.93 -5.16 -5.38
N ARG A 109 10.89 -4.25 -5.15
CA ARG A 109 12.08 -4.12 -6.03
C ARG A 109 12.90 -5.39 -6.06
N ARG A 110 13.13 -6.01 -4.89
CA ARG A 110 13.87 -7.25 -4.76
C ARG A 110 13.16 -8.41 -5.46
N LEU A 111 11.84 -8.56 -5.27
CA LEU A 111 11.03 -9.56 -5.96
C LEU A 111 11.04 -9.35 -7.48
N GLY A 112 10.94 -8.10 -7.92
CA GLY A 112 10.99 -7.72 -9.35
C GLY A 112 12.33 -7.99 -10.02
N SER A 113 13.44 -8.01 -9.28
CA SER A 113 14.78 -8.33 -9.82
C SER A 113 14.94 -9.78 -10.24
N ARG A 114 14.15 -10.69 -9.64
CA ARG A 114 14.19 -12.16 -9.88
C ARG A 114 15.53 -12.83 -9.56
N LEU A 115 16.41 -12.18 -8.81
CA LEU A 115 17.75 -12.69 -8.50
C LEU A 115 17.75 -13.69 -7.34
N ASP A 116 16.70 -13.67 -6.52
CA ASP A 116 16.60 -14.55 -5.36
C ASP A 116 16.10 -15.95 -5.73
N PRO A 117 16.47 -16.99 -4.94
CA PRO A 117 15.97 -18.33 -5.11
C PRO A 117 14.44 -18.44 -4.83
N PRO A 118 13.76 -19.48 -5.31
CA PRO A 118 12.29 -19.60 -5.27
C PRO A 118 11.68 -19.52 -3.87
N ASP A 119 12.32 -20.07 -2.87
CA ASP A 119 11.89 -20.02 -1.46
C ASP A 119 11.88 -18.60 -0.92
N VAL A 120 12.94 -17.82 -1.18
CA VAL A 120 13.05 -16.41 -0.80
C VAL A 120 12.02 -15.56 -1.55
N ARG A 121 11.84 -15.79 -2.86
CA ARG A 121 10.82 -15.09 -3.66
C ARG A 121 9.41 -15.40 -3.15
N SER A 122 9.14 -16.64 -2.75
CA SER A 122 7.87 -17.06 -2.14
C SER A 122 7.61 -16.34 -0.83
N ALA A 123 8.63 -16.22 0.03
CA ALA A 123 8.53 -15.51 1.30
C ALA A 123 8.28 -14.00 1.08
N LEU A 124 8.98 -13.38 0.12
CA LEU A 124 8.79 -11.96 -0.26
C LEU A 124 7.37 -11.71 -0.76
N ALA A 125 6.87 -12.54 -1.69
CA ALA A 125 5.52 -12.38 -2.25
C ALA A 125 4.43 -12.47 -1.16
N ARG A 126 4.53 -13.44 -0.26
CA ARG A 126 3.59 -13.58 0.88
C ARG A 126 3.67 -12.41 1.85
N ARG A 127 4.87 -11.89 2.10
CA ARG A 127 5.08 -10.73 2.97
C ARG A 127 4.44 -9.48 2.36
N ILE A 128 4.67 -9.22 1.08
CA ILE A 128 4.09 -8.08 0.36
C ILE A 128 2.57 -8.16 0.39
N PHE A 129 1.99 -9.31 0.07
CA PHE A 129 0.54 -9.53 0.14
C PHE A 129 -0.04 -9.17 1.51
N ARG A 130 0.56 -9.66 2.60
CA ARG A 130 0.11 -9.38 3.97
C ARG A 130 0.23 -7.89 4.30
N ASP A 131 1.35 -7.27 3.94
CA ASP A 131 1.61 -5.87 4.23
C ASP A 131 0.64 -4.96 3.43
N HIS A 132 0.30 -5.32 2.18
CA HIS A 132 -0.73 -4.62 1.39
C HIS A 132 -2.13 -4.77 1.98
N LEU A 133 -2.50 -5.94 2.52
CA LEU A 133 -3.78 -6.11 3.22
C LEU A 133 -3.88 -5.19 4.44
N ILE A 134 -2.80 -5.06 5.21
CA ILE A 134 -2.75 -4.15 6.36
C ILE A 134 -2.90 -2.69 5.88
N CYS A 135 -2.16 -2.29 4.83
CA CYS A 135 -2.27 -0.96 4.25
C CYS A 135 -3.70 -0.67 3.74
N LEU A 136 -4.30 -1.63 3.02
CA LEU A 136 -5.68 -1.49 2.52
C LEU A 136 -6.67 -1.28 3.68
N SER A 137 -6.58 -2.12 4.72
CA SER A 137 -7.45 -2.01 5.89
C SER A 137 -7.29 -0.67 6.59
N ALA A 138 -6.07 -0.20 6.77
CA ALA A 138 -5.79 1.11 7.35
C ALA A 138 -6.39 2.26 6.52
N MET A 139 -6.24 2.21 5.18
CA MET A 139 -6.82 3.22 4.29
C MET A 139 -8.34 3.20 4.26
N VAL A 140 -8.96 2.01 4.34
CA VAL A 140 -10.43 1.87 4.47
C VAL A 140 -10.92 2.50 5.78
N VAL A 141 -10.27 2.22 6.90
CA VAL A 141 -10.60 2.81 8.20
C VAL A 141 -10.48 4.34 8.14
N LEU A 142 -9.37 4.86 7.57
CA LEU A 142 -9.17 6.30 7.40
C LEU A 142 -10.32 6.92 6.61
N LEU A 143 -10.65 6.36 5.44
CA LEU A 143 -11.74 6.86 4.60
C LEU A 143 -13.09 6.80 5.29
N ALA A 144 -13.41 5.69 5.96
CA ALA A 144 -14.67 5.53 6.68
C ALA A 144 -14.83 6.60 7.77
N VAL A 145 -13.77 6.82 8.56
CA VAL A 145 -13.77 7.82 9.64
C VAL A 145 -13.90 9.23 9.08
N GLN A 146 -13.20 9.57 7.98
CA GLN A 146 -13.27 10.90 7.35
C GLN A 146 -14.64 11.15 6.69
N LEU A 147 -15.22 10.16 6.02
CA LEU A 147 -16.53 10.28 5.38
C LEU A 147 -17.67 10.39 6.40
N ALA A 148 -17.52 9.77 7.57
CA ALA A 148 -18.50 9.89 8.65
C ALA A 148 -18.55 11.31 9.27
N GLN A 149 -17.59 12.20 8.96
CA GLN A 149 -17.53 13.59 9.41
C GLN A 149 -17.85 14.60 8.28
N ALA A 150 -18.16 14.12 7.08
CA ALA A 150 -18.50 14.96 5.95
C ALA A 150 -20.00 15.23 5.90
#